data_93e6b409606cd3e1414e73ac14fc5d10
#
_entry.id   93e6b409606cd3e1414e73ac14fc5d10
#
_cell.length_a   1.000
_cell.length_b   1.000
_cell.length_c   1.000
_cell.angle_alpha   90.00
_cell.angle_beta   90.00
_cell.angle_gamma   90.00
#
_symmetry.space_group_name_H-M   'P 1'
#
loop_
_entity.id
_entity.type
_entity.pdbx_description
1 polymer ?
#
loop_
_entity_poly.entity_id
_entity_poly.type
_entity_poly.pdbx_seq_one_letter_code
_entity_poly.pdbx_strand_id
1 'polypeptide(L)'
;MTARPDAVALETPRNESGLTDERMHKLQSMLEVAKAMTAEKDLEALLRLVVDEAVKMVEADRASLFLVDRERGEIWSKIAQGVGQEIRLPIGQGISGFVALSGEIVNIPDAYQDPRFNRETDDKTGYRTRSMLCVPMRRTDGDVVGLLLALNKKAGPFDAQDESMLMALGSQAAAAIDNAILHEEIERLFEGFIRASVVAIESRDPSTSGHSERVSTLTLGLAESLERQDNGPYARVRFTREELKELRYAALLHDFGKVGVRENVLVKAEKLYPSELDVVRTRFALIRRTLELDAEKQKTALLRENYEQGMARIGQIEAQTALRLAELYDFESFVLACNRPQIVPGGTYTRLQEIAQRTFKDGNNIERPYLDGEEIAALSIERGSLSTEERREIESHVSHTYRFLAQIPWTRELRKVPEIAYAHHEKLDGTGYPRGLRGHAIPLQARIMTVADIYDALTAKDRAYKKAVPHTVALDILANEAKRGQLDTELFKVFVEADVAAKLKLA
;
A
#
# COMPACT_ATOMS: atom_id res chain seq x y z
N MET A 1 -22.92 91.42 51.89
CA MET A 1 -22.87 91.44 50.45
C MET A 1 -21.77 90.46 50.07
N THR A 2 -22.09 89.25 49.82
CA THR A 2 -21.16 88.18 49.54
C THR A 2 -21.61 87.52 48.24
N ALA A 3 -20.81 87.61 47.18
CA ALA A 3 -20.99 86.92 45.91
C ALA A 3 -20.65 85.44 46.06
N ARG A 4 -21.48 84.53 45.55
CA ARG A 4 -21.21 83.12 45.35
C ARG A 4 -20.41 82.94 44.06
N PRO A 5 -19.41 82.03 43.99
CA PRO A 5 -18.76 81.62 42.77
C PRO A 5 -19.53 80.48 42.09
N ASP A 6 -19.55 80.50 40.74
CA ASP A 6 -20.21 79.60 39.82
C ASP A 6 -19.66 78.18 39.95
N ALA A 7 -20.54 77.19 39.86
CA ALA A 7 -20.22 75.77 39.80
C ALA A 7 -19.77 75.38 38.40
N VAL A 8 -18.51 74.99 38.24
CA VAL A 8 -17.99 74.33 37.04
C VAL A 8 -18.51 72.90 37.03
N ALA A 9 -19.29 72.61 35.98
CA ALA A 9 -19.72 71.22 35.71
C ALA A 9 -18.53 70.38 35.30
N LEU A 10 -18.22 69.36 36.14
CA LEU A 10 -17.30 68.31 35.81
C LEU A 10 -17.93 67.41 34.75
N GLU A 11 -17.38 67.44 33.51
CA GLU A 11 -17.66 66.44 32.48
C GLU A 11 -17.24 65.06 33.02
N THR A 12 -18.15 64.11 33.05
CA THR A 12 -17.90 62.71 33.36
C THR A 12 -17.00 62.09 32.31
N PRO A 13 -15.93 61.35 32.63
CA PRO A 13 -15.09 60.70 31.67
C PRO A 13 -15.89 59.62 30.89
N ARG A 14 -15.87 59.72 29.56
CA ARG A 14 -16.44 58.73 28.67
C ARG A 14 -15.74 57.39 28.89
N ASN A 15 -16.52 56.40 29.08
CA ASN A 15 -16.36 54.99 29.30
C ASN A 15 -15.13 54.36 28.55
N GLU A 16 -13.92 54.46 29.09
CA GLU A 16 -12.72 53.75 28.56
C GLU A 16 -12.77 52.25 28.85
N SER A 17 -13.57 51.79 29.83
CA SER A 17 -13.70 50.38 30.16
C SER A 17 -14.46 49.56 29.13
N GLY A 18 -15.44 50.09 28.48
CA GLY A 18 -16.19 49.40 27.40
C GLY A 18 -15.41 49.16 26.13
N LEU A 19 -14.50 50.10 25.77
CA LEU A 19 -13.59 49.96 24.61
C LEU A 19 -12.50 48.91 24.83
N THR A 20 -12.04 48.74 26.05
CA THR A 20 -11.06 47.71 26.42
C THR A 20 -11.66 46.31 26.42
N ASP A 21 -12.88 46.15 26.90
CA ASP A 21 -13.58 44.84 26.94
C ASP A 21 -13.94 44.37 25.50
N GLU A 22 -14.41 45.24 24.65
CA GLU A 22 -14.71 44.89 23.24
C GLU A 22 -13.46 44.50 22.45
N ARG A 23 -12.33 45.23 22.64
CA ARG A 23 -11.04 44.88 22.06
C ARG A 23 -10.50 43.56 22.56
N MET A 24 -10.64 43.28 23.86
CA MET A 24 -10.22 42.02 24.47
C MET A 24 -11.03 40.84 23.92
N HIS A 25 -12.33 41.01 23.75
CA HIS A 25 -13.20 39.97 23.17
C HIS A 25 -12.85 39.66 21.70
N LYS A 26 -12.57 40.72 20.89
CA LYS A 26 -12.11 40.54 19.50
C LYS A 26 -10.76 39.83 19.41
N LEU A 27 -9.83 40.15 20.30
CA LEU A 27 -8.53 39.45 20.39
C LEU A 27 -8.67 37.99 20.80
N GLN A 28 -9.53 37.67 21.76
CA GLN A 28 -9.82 36.29 22.14
C GLN A 28 -10.42 35.48 20.99
N SER A 29 -11.40 36.05 20.29
CA SER A 29 -12.00 35.44 19.11
C SER A 29 -10.97 35.17 18.01
N MET A 30 -10.08 36.11 17.72
CA MET A 30 -8.99 35.92 16.75
C MET A 30 -8.03 34.77 17.17
N LEU A 31 -7.70 34.65 18.45
CA LEU A 31 -6.86 33.56 18.96
C LEU A 31 -7.55 32.20 18.85
N GLU A 32 -8.85 32.12 19.08
CA GLU A 32 -9.62 30.90 18.91
C GLU A 32 -9.69 30.46 17.44
N VAL A 33 -9.93 31.42 16.54
CA VAL A 33 -9.92 31.19 15.09
C VAL A 33 -8.53 30.72 14.62
N ALA A 34 -7.45 31.38 15.05
CA ALA A 34 -6.09 30.99 14.70
C ALA A 34 -5.75 29.58 15.19
N LYS A 35 -6.21 29.20 16.41
CA LYS A 35 -6.05 27.83 16.93
C LYS A 35 -6.84 26.81 16.08
N ALA A 36 -8.10 27.13 15.73
CA ALA A 36 -8.92 26.26 14.90
C ALA A 36 -8.31 26.06 13.51
N MET A 37 -7.81 27.11 12.88
CA MET A 37 -7.10 27.04 11.60
C MET A 37 -5.83 26.19 11.67
N THR A 38 -5.05 26.33 12.73
CA THR A 38 -3.81 25.55 12.91
C THR A 38 -4.08 24.06 13.20
N ALA A 39 -5.22 23.74 13.79
CA ALA A 39 -5.63 22.36 14.09
C ALA A 39 -6.24 21.64 12.88
N GLU A 40 -6.79 22.38 11.93
CA GLU A 40 -7.42 21.81 10.73
C GLU A 40 -6.35 21.36 9.72
N LYS A 41 -6.42 20.10 9.31
CA LYS A 41 -5.49 19.49 8.35
C LYS A 41 -6.10 19.32 6.96
N ASP A 42 -7.42 19.29 6.90
CA ASP A 42 -8.12 19.20 5.63
C ASP A 42 -8.18 20.59 4.97
N LEU A 43 -7.56 20.70 3.79
CA LEU A 43 -7.48 21.99 3.09
C LEU A 43 -8.87 22.58 2.79
N GLU A 44 -9.85 21.75 2.39
CA GLU A 44 -11.19 22.24 2.06
C GLU A 44 -11.94 22.75 3.28
N ALA A 45 -11.86 22.02 4.40
CA ALA A 45 -12.41 22.44 5.67
C ALA A 45 -11.77 23.74 6.17
N LEU A 46 -10.45 23.85 6.05
CA LEU A 46 -9.70 25.06 6.38
C LEU A 46 -10.14 26.27 5.54
N LEU A 47 -10.25 26.12 4.22
CA LEU A 47 -10.70 27.18 3.35
C LEU A 47 -12.12 27.67 3.69
N ARG A 48 -13.04 26.74 4.01
CA ARG A 48 -14.39 27.06 4.50
C ARG A 48 -14.34 27.87 5.78
N LEU A 49 -13.57 27.40 6.77
CA LEU A 49 -13.39 28.07 8.05
C LEU A 49 -12.91 29.52 7.87
N VAL A 50 -11.91 29.73 7.02
CA VAL A 50 -11.35 31.07 6.73
C VAL A 50 -12.39 31.98 6.11
N VAL A 51 -13.16 31.50 5.11
CA VAL A 51 -14.20 32.30 4.43
C VAL A 51 -15.34 32.68 5.40
N ASP A 52 -15.79 31.71 6.22
CA ASP A 52 -16.86 31.94 7.17
C ASP A 52 -16.45 32.97 8.26
N GLU A 53 -15.21 32.87 8.74
CA GLU A 53 -14.68 33.84 9.71
C GLU A 53 -14.43 35.21 9.09
N ALA A 54 -14.00 35.29 7.82
CA ALA A 54 -13.88 36.56 7.10
C ALA A 54 -15.24 37.32 7.04
N VAL A 55 -16.34 36.62 6.70
CA VAL A 55 -17.68 37.19 6.67
C VAL A 55 -18.10 37.75 8.01
N LYS A 56 -17.88 37.01 9.10
CA LYS A 56 -18.23 37.43 10.45
C LYS A 56 -17.42 38.62 10.92
N MET A 57 -16.12 38.59 10.67
CA MET A 57 -15.16 39.54 11.20
C MET A 57 -15.35 40.96 10.63
N VAL A 58 -15.63 41.07 9.33
CA VAL A 58 -15.82 42.38 8.64
C VAL A 58 -17.31 42.65 8.34
N GLU A 59 -18.22 41.85 8.89
CA GLU A 59 -19.69 42.00 8.68
C GLU A 59 -20.08 42.05 7.21
N ALA A 60 -19.40 41.27 6.35
CA ALA A 60 -19.70 41.21 4.94
C ALA A 60 -20.95 40.37 4.64
N ASP A 61 -21.51 40.52 3.46
CA ASP A 61 -22.60 39.68 2.95
C ASP A 61 -22.03 38.33 2.47
N ARG A 62 -20.88 38.37 1.79
CA ARG A 62 -20.17 37.19 1.26
C ARG A 62 -18.66 37.38 1.34
N ALA A 63 -17.95 36.26 1.38
CA ALA A 63 -16.52 36.24 1.14
C ALA A 63 -16.13 35.11 0.19
N SER A 64 -14.96 35.25 -0.40
CA SER A 64 -14.32 34.24 -1.24
C SER A 64 -12.83 34.22 -0.95
N LEU A 65 -12.24 33.04 -1.03
CA LEU A 65 -10.80 32.83 -0.91
C LEU A 65 -10.28 32.28 -2.23
N PHE A 66 -9.26 32.93 -2.77
CA PHE A 66 -8.55 32.44 -3.96
C PHE A 66 -7.13 32.05 -3.61
N LEU A 67 -6.67 30.93 -4.13
CA LEU A 67 -5.28 30.51 -4.08
C LEU A 67 -4.57 30.89 -5.39
N VAL A 68 -3.27 31.16 -5.30
CA VAL A 68 -2.44 31.55 -6.46
C VAL A 68 -1.74 30.31 -6.99
N ASP A 69 -1.99 29.99 -8.26
CA ASP A 69 -1.24 28.99 -9.03
C ASP A 69 -0.28 29.73 -9.98
N ARG A 70 0.99 29.88 -9.53
CA ARG A 70 2.00 30.58 -10.33
C ARG A 70 2.45 29.80 -11.55
N GLU A 71 2.38 28.45 -11.51
CA GLU A 71 2.77 27.62 -12.65
C GLU A 71 1.80 27.78 -13.82
N ARG A 72 0.52 27.88 -13.52
CA ARG A 72 -0.55 28.10 -14.52
C ARG A 72 -0.81 29.57 -14.80
N GLY A 73 -0.29 30.49 -13.99
CA GLY A 73 -0.53 31.90 -14.13
C GLY A 73 -1.94 32.32 -13.78
N GLU A 74 -2.62 31.60 -12.90
CA GLU A 74 -4.02 31.82 -12.54
C GLU A 74 -4.24 31.85 -11.02
N ILE A 75 -5.38 32.45 -10.62
CA ILE A 75 -5.94 32.31 -9.28
C ILE A 75 -7.18 31.43 -9.36
N TRP A 76 -7.40 30.59 -8.36
CA TRP A 76 -8.55 29.71 -8.33
C TRP A 76 -9.19 29.66 -6.94
N SER A 77 -10.53 29.50 -6.93
CA SER A 77 -11.30 29.36 -5.70
C SER A 77 -12.18 28.13 -5.75
N LYS A 78 -11.97 27.22 -4.79
CA LYS A 78 -12.84 26.07 -4.56
C LYS A 78 -14.05 26.45 -3.72
N ILE A 79 -13.93 27.55 -2.96
CA ILE A 79 -14.96 28.03 -2.02
C ILE A 79 -15.21 29.51 -2.28
N ALA A 80 -16.29 29.76 -2.98
CA ALA A 80 -16.84 31.10 -3.17
C ALA A 80 -18.30 31.05 -2.71
N GLN A 81 -18.65 31.79 -1.66
CA GLN A 81 -20.03 31.80 -1.13
C GLN A 81 -21.01 32.33 -2.20
N GLY A 82 -22.04 31.50 -2.45
CA GLY A 82 -23.06 31.83 -3.47
C GLY A 82 -22.74 31.41 -4.90
N VAL A 83 -21.59 30.77 -5.13
CA VAL A 83 -21.20 30.19 -6.43
C VAL A 83 -20.91 28.74 -6.23
N GLY A 84 -21.67 27.85 -6.87
CA GLY A 84 -21.54 26.37 -6.70
C GLY A 84 -20.44 25.74 -7.57
N GLN A 85 -19.59 26.51 -8.23
CA GLN A 85 -18.54 26.04 -9.13
C GLN A 85 -17.19 26.66 -8.78
N GLU A 86 -16.11 25.97 -9.09
CA GLU A 86 -14.75 26.49 -8.98
C GLU A 86 -14.57 27.67 -9.94
N ILE A 87 -14.03 28.78 -9.42
CA ILE A 87 -13.73 29.99 -10.20
C ILE A 87 -12.23 29.98 -10.49
N ARG A 88 -11.86 30.12 -11.77
CA ARG A 88 -10.47 30.33 -12.21
C ARG A 88 -10.37 31.65 -12.99
N LEU A 89 -9.36 32.45 -12.66
CA LEU A 89 -9.12 33.75 -13.28
C LEU A 89 -7.61 33.90 -13.53
N PRO A 90 -7.19 34.50 -14.66
CA PRO A 90 -5.79 34.86 -14.88
C PRO A 90 -5.27 35.85 -13.83
N ILE A 91 -4.01 35.67 -13.40
CA ILE A 91 -3.31 36.68 -12.58
C ILE A 91 -3.26 37.99 -13.34
N GLY A 92 -3.59 39.10 -12.66
CA GLY A 92 -3.68 40.44 -13.24
C GLY A 92 -5.06 40.81 -13.81
N GLN A 93 -5.98 39.86 -13.94
CA GLN A 93 -7.33 40.15 -14.45
C GLN A 93 -8.33 40.42 -13.31
N GLY A 94 -9.07 41.52 -13.40
CA GLY A 94 -10.04 41.90 -12.38
C GLY A 94 -9.40 42.39 -11.08
N ILE A 95 -10.22 42.62 -10.05
CA ILE A 95 -9.75 43.05 -8.73
C ILE A 95 -8.90 41.96 -8.07
N SER A 96 -9.39 40.72 -8.03
CA SER A 96 -8.69 39.59 -7.41
C SER A 96 -7.35 39.28 -8.11
N GLY A 97 -7.33 39.24 -9.44
CA GLY A 97 -6.09 39.06 -10.20
C GLY A 97 -5.09 40.20 -10.02
N PHE A 98 -5.55 41.44 -9.90
CA PHE A 98 -4.70 42.59 -9.59
C PHE A 98 -4.03 42.43 -8.21
N VAL A 99 -4.80 42.10 -7.17
CA VAL A 99 -4.25 41.86 -5.81
C VAL A 99 -3.27 40.72 -5.81
N ALA A 100 -3.53 39.63 -6.56
CA ALA A 100 -2.60 38.53 -6.70
C ALA A 100 -1.25 38.92 -7.34
N LEU A 101 -1.29 39.86 -8.30
CA LEU A 101 -0.12 40.38 -9.01
C LEU A 101 0.68 41.39 -8.20
N SER A 102 -0.02 42.43 -7.70
CA SER A 102 0.60 43.59 -7.01
C SER A 102 0.88 43.29 -5.53
N GLY A 103 0.07 42.45 -4.91
CA GLY A 103 0.05 42.25 -3.48
C GLY A 103 -0.52 43.45 -2.70
N GLU A 104 -1.11 44.43 -3.33
CA GLU A 104 -1.70 45.63 -2.68
C GLU A 104 -3.11 45.31 -2.17
N ILE A 105 -3.50 45.94 -1.07
CA ILE A 105 -4.88 45.93 -0.59
C ILE A 105 -5.73 46.74 -1.52
N VAL A 106 -6.91 46.25 -1.88
CA VAL A 106 -7.88 47.00 -2.67
C VAL A 106 -9.19 47.10 -1.90
N ASN A 107 -9.55 48.33 -1.50
CA ASN A 107 -10.80 48.65 -0.85
C ASN A 107 -11.63 49.58 -1.76
N ILE A 108 -12.80 49.13 -2.20
CA ILE A 108 -13.63 49.80 -3.19
C ILE A 108 -15.02 50.03 -2.58
N PRO A 109 -15.41 51.30 -2.35
CA PRO A 109 -16.74 51.64 -1.80
C PRO A 109 -17.89 51.42 -2.79
N ASP A 110 -17.64 51.52 -4.11
CA ASP A 110 -18.60 51.23 -5.18
C ASP A 110 -17.91 50.48 -6.33
N ALA A 111 -18.17 49.18 -6.42
CA ALA A 111 -17.54 48.28 -7.39
C ALA A 111 -17.81 48.66 -8.84
N TYR A 112 -18.98 49.22 -9.13
CA TYR A 112 -19.37 49.61 -10.52
C TYR A 112 -18.64 50.86 -11.02
N GLN A 113 -17.97 51.57 -10.15
CA GLN A 113 -17.15 52.76 -10.54
C GLN A 113 -15.67 52.40 -10.74
N ASP A 114 -15.22 51.23 -10.34
CA ASP A 114 -13.83 50.77 -10.56
C ASP A 114 -13.69 50.11 -11.94
N PRO A 115 -12.79 50.60 -12.80
CA PRO A 115 -12.61 50.06 -14.16
C PRO A 115 -12.10 48.64 -14.20
N ARG A 116 -11.52 48.13 -13.11
CA ARG A 116 -11.01 46.77 -12.98
C ARG A 116 -12.13 45.77 -12.64
N PHE A 117 -13.32 46.26 -12.22
CA PHE A 117 -14.41 45.37 -11.82
C PHE A 117 -15.05 44.70 -13.03
N ASN A 118 -15.09 43.36 -13.03
CA ASN A 118 -15.76 42.56 -14.05
C ASN A 118 -17.21 42.28 -13.65
N ARG A 119 -18.18 42.83 -14.40
CA ARG A 119 -19.62 42.67 -14.14
C ARG A 119 -20.19 41.31 -14.55
N GLU A 120 -19.46 40.53 -15.34
CA GLU A 120 -19.98 39.22 -15.84
C GLU A 120 -20.46 38.29 -14.73
N THR A 121 -19.79 38.30 -13.57
CA THR A 121 -20.17 37.41 -12.45
C THR A 121 -21.51 37.86 -11.85
N ASP A 122 -21.69 39.18 -11.69
CA ASP A 122 -22.94 39.76 -11.20
C ASP A 122 -24.08 39.47 -12.20
N ASP A 123 -23.83 39.65 -13.50
CA ASP A 123 -24.82 39.43 -14.56
C ASP A 123 -25.23 37.95 -14.64
N LYS A 124 -24.30 37.01 -14.43
CA LYS A 124 -24.57 35.56 -14.44
C LYS A 124 -25.29 35.07 -13.19
N THR A 125 -25.00 35.63 -12.03
CA THR A 125 -25.53 35.19 -10.74
C THR A 125 -26.72 35.93 -10.23
N GLY A 126 -27.03 37.12 -10.84
CA GLY A 126 -28.05 38.05 -10.36
C GLY A 126 -27.67 38.73 -9.04
N TYR A 127 -26.43 38.59 -8.59
CA TYR A 127 -25.91 39.24 -7.40
C TYR A 127 -25.43 40.65 -7.76
N ARG A 128 -25.66 41.61 -6.89
CA ARG A 128 -25.16 42.98 -7.10
C ARG A 128 -24.06 43.33 -6.12
N THR A 129 -22.85 43.38 -6.61
CA THR A 129 -21.69 43.82 -5.85
C THR A 129 -21.72 45.35 -5.68
N ARG A 130 -21.67 45.80 -4.43
CA ARG A 130 -21.62 47.22 -4.05
C ARG A 130 -20.23 47.60 -3.61
N SER A 131 -19.82 47.16 -2.43
CA SER A 131 -18.48 47.38 -1.86
C SER A 131 -17.64 46.13 -1.89
N MET A 132 -16.33 46.30 -2.05
CA MET A 132 -15.36 45.21 -2.10
C MET A 132 -14.16 45.55 -1.25
N LEU A 133 -13.69 44.56 -0.49
CA LEU A 133 -12.38 44.57 0.19
C LEU A 133 -11.62 43.32 -0.19
N CYS A 134 -10.50 43.49 -0.87
CA CYS A 134 -9.63 42.39 -1.28
C CYS A 134 -8.24 42.58 -0.66
N VAL A 135 -7.80 41.58 0.11
CA VAL A 135 -6.50 41.60 0.79
C VAL A 135 -5.63 40.40 0.37
N PRO A 136 -4.32 40.60 0.19
CA PRO A 136 -3.41 39.49 -0.12
C PRO A 136 -3.16 38.64 1.12
N MET A 137 -3.09 37.34 0.95
CA MET A 137 -2.57 36.40 1.92
C MET A 137 -1.08 36.16 1.62
N ARG A 138 -0.21 36.60 2.53
CA ARG A 138 1.23 36.58 2.33
C ARG A 138 1.89 35.56 3.24
N ARG A 139 2.87 34.84 2.71
CA ARG A 139 3.86 34.09 3.50
C ARG A 139 4.80 35.04 4.25
N THR A 140 5.55 34.46 5.17
CA THR A 140 6.57 35.18 5.96
C THR A 140 7.70 35.74 5.09
N ASP A 141 7.98 35.12 3.95
CA ASP A 141 8.95 35.60 2.94
C ASP A 141 8.41 36.71 2.04
N GLY A 142 7.12 37.04 2.18
CA GLY A 142 6.45 38.10 1.43
C GLY A 142 5.69 37.63 0.20
N ASP A 143 5.80 36.37 -0.18
CA ASP A 143 5.08 35.79 -1.34
C ASP A 143 3.57 35.76 -1.11
N VAL A 144 2.81 36.17 -2.14
CA VAL A 144 1.35 36.06 -2.14
C VAL A 144 0.94 34.66 -2.53
N VAL A 145 0.35 33.92 -1.58
CA VAL A 145 -0.16 32.54 -1.78
C VAL A 145 -1.63 32.48 -2.10
N GLY A 146 -2.35 33.57 -1.85
CA GLY A 146 -3.77 33.71 -2.10
C GLY A 146 -4.27 35.07 -1.76
N LEU A 147 -5.57 35.22 -1.76
CA LEU A 147 -6.26 36.47 -1.39
C LEU A 147 -7.62 36.17 -0.77
N LEU A 148 -8.05 37.08 0.13
CA LEU A 148 -9.39 37.10 0.70
C LEU A 148 -10.17 38.27 0.09
N LEU A 149 -11.35 37.98 -0.42
CA LEU A 149 -12.27 38.94 -0.99
C LEU A 149 -13.56 38.96 -0.17
N ALA A 150 -13.84 40.08 0.46
CA ALA A 150 -15.11 40.33 1.15
C ALA A 150 -15.99 41.27 0.30
N LEU A 151 -17.29 40.98 0.22
CA LEU A 151 -18.26 41.68 -0.61
C LEU A 151 -19.41 42.23 0.23
N ASN A 152 -19.81 43.45 -0.06
CA ASN A 152 -21.01 44.10 0.48
C ASN A 152 -21.03 44.13 2.01
N LYS A 153 -20.28 45.03 2.65
CA LYS A 153 -20.40 45.28 4.08
C LYS A 153 -21.84 45.65 4.42
N LYS A 154 -22.39 45.10 5.50
CA LYS A 154 -23.79 45.30 5.90
C LYS A 154 -24.09 46.74 6.27
N ALA A 155 -23.15 47.44 6.90
CA ALA A 155 -23.28 48.82 7.34
C ALA A 155 -22.20 49.71 6.71
N GLY A 156 -22.50 50.37 5.58
CA GLY A 156 -21.59 51.29 4.89
C GLY A 156 -20.48 50.63 4.05
N PRO A 157 -19.46 51.36 3.65
CA PRO A 157 -18.27 50.82 3.00
C PRO A 157 -17.32 50.20 4.03
N PHE A 158 -16.36 49.36 3.57
CA PHE A 158 -15.29 48.83 4.43
C PHE A 158 -14.37 49.99 4.87
N ASP A 159 -13.92 49.95 6.10
CA ASP A 159 -13.05 50.96 6.71
C ASP A 159 -11.64 50.41 7.01
N ALA A 160 -10.74 51.26 7.53
CA ALA A 160 -9.36 50.86 7.86
C ALA A 160 -9.26 49.78 8.94
N GLN A 161 -10.29 49.65 9.79
CA GLN A 161 -10.35 48.59 10.79
C GLN A 161 -10.67 47.27 10.11
N ASP A 162 -11.60 47.23 9.15
CA ASP A 162 -11.91 46.04 8.36
C ASP A 162 -10.67 45.57 7.57
N GLU A 163 -9.93 46.50 6.97
CA GLU A 163 -8.67 46.20 6.26
C GLU A 163 -7.67 45.50 7.22
N SER A 164 -7.46 46.09 8.40
CA SER A 164 -6.52 45.55 9.39
C SER A 164 -6.92 44.16 9.88
N MET A 165 -8.22 43.98 10.12
CA MET A 165 -8.77 42.70 10.59
C MET A 165 -8.68 41.60 9.53
N LEU A 166 -9.08 41.90 8.29
CA LEU A 166 -9.02 40.95 7.17
C LEU A 166 -7.58 40.60 6.80
N MET A 167 -6.66 41.58 6.87
CA MET A 167 -5.21 41.34 6.69
C MET A 167 -4.63 40.42 7.78
N ALA A 168 -5.00 40.60 9.04
CA ALA A 168 -4.55 39.73 10.14
C ALA A 168 -5.06 38.31 9.95
N LEU A 169 -6.35 38.16 9.58
CA LEU A 169 -6.94 36.84 9.25
C LEU A 169 -6.21 36.22 8.04
N GLY A 170 -5.96 36.98 6.97
CA GLY A 170 -5.28 36.55 5.77
C GLY A 170 -3.87 36.07 6.03
N SER A 171 -3.13 36.74 6.92
CA SER A 171 -1.79 36.31 7.31
C SER A 171 -1.77 34.99 8.10
N GLN A 172 -2.73 34.78 9.00
CA GLN A 172 -2.90 33.51 9.71
C GLN A 172 -3.35 32.39 8.77
N ALA A 173 -4.31 32.71 7.89
CA ALA A 173 -4.79 31.78 6.88
C ALA A 173 -3.68 31.33 5.92
N ALA A 174 -2.81 32.23 5.49
CA ALA A 174 -1.67 31.90 4.63
C ALA A 174 -0.78 30.82 5.26
N ALA A 175 -0.40 30.99 6.52
CA ALA A 175 0.44 30.02 7.25
C ALA A 175 -0.28 28.67 7.44
N ALA A 176 -1.58 28.68 7.78
CA ALA A 176 -2.34 27.46 7.98
C ALA A 176 -2.55 26.70 6.65
N ILE A 177 -2.84 27.41 5.56
CA ILE A 177 -3.03 26.84 4.22
C ILE A 177 -1.72 26.22 3.70
N ASP A 178 -0.59 26.91 3.86
CA ASP A 178 0.71 26.35 3.50
C ASP A 178 1.01 25.05 4.25
N ASN A 179 0.75 25.01 5.54
CA ASN A 179 0.90 23.78 6.33
C ASN A 179 -0.02 22.67 5.82
N ALA A 180 -1.28 22.97 5.51
CA ALA A 180 -2.21 21.97 4.98
C ALA A 180 -1.77 21.43 3.61
N ILE A 181 -1.32 22.31 2.70
CA ILE A 181 -0.78 21.92 1.39
C ILE A 181 0.47 21.03 1.56
N LEU A 182 1.43 21.42 2.43
CA LEU A 182 2.62 20.64 2.69
C LEU A 182 2.28 19.25 3.27
N HIS A 183 1.30 19.18 4.17
CA HIS A 183 0.82 17.89 4.69
C HIS A 183 0.23 17.01 3.59
N GLU A 184 -0.60 17.56 2.70
CA GLU A 184 -1.18 16.84 1.56
C GLU A 184 -0.09 16.37 0.58
N GLU A 185 0.92 17.20 0.31
CA GLU A 185 2.05 16.84 -0.55
C GLU A 185 2.90 15.72 0.06
N ILE A 186 3.19 15.77 1.36
CA ILE A 186 3.91 14.72 2.08
C ILE A 186 3.12 13.40 2.04
N GLU A 187 1.80 13.45 2.29
CA GLU A 187 0.96 12.25 2.20
C GLU A 187 0.95 11.66 0.79
N ARG A 188 0.82 12.49 -0.23
CA ARG A 188 0.83 12.06 -1.64
C ARG A 188 2.18 11.45 -2.04
N LEU A 189 3.28 12.07 -1.61
CA LEU A 189 4.63 11.57 -1.84
C LEU A 189 4.82 10.20 -1.15
N PHE A 190 4.35 10.07 0.08
CA PHE A 190 4.44 8.82 0.83
C PHE A 190 3.59 7.70 0.20
N GLU A 191 2.35 8.00 -0.22
CA GLU A 191 1.51 7.05 -0.98
C GLU A 191 2.19 6.62 -2.29
N GLY A 192 2.82 7.56 -2.99
CA GLY A 192 3.62 7.27 -4.19
C GLY A 192 4.79 6.33 -3.91
N PHE A 193 5.51 6.56 -2.80
CA PHE A 193 6.59 5.68 -2.35
C PHE A 193 6.08 4.26 -2.04
N ILE A 194 4.97 4.13 -1.31
CA ILE A 194 4.35 2.82 -1.01
C ILE A 194 4.00 2.08 -2.31
N ARG A 195 3.33 2.74 -3.26
CA ARG A 195 2.98 2.14 -4.54
C ARG A 195 4.21 1.71 -5.35
N ALA A 196 5.24 2.55 -5.41
CA ALA A 196 6.48 2.21 -6.09
C ALA A 196 7.17 1.00 -5.43
N SER A 197 7.12 0.91 -4.09
CA SER A 197 7.63 -0.23 -3.33
C SER A 197 6.90 -1.53 -3.68
N VAL A 198 5.56 -1.48 -3.75
CA VAL A 198 4.74 -2.64 -4.17
C VAL A 198 5.10 -3.08 -5.58
N VAL A 199 5.19 -2.15 -6.54
CA VAL A 199 5.59 -2.46 -7.92
C VAL A 199 6.97 -3.11 -7.96
N ALA A 200 7.94 -2.63 -7.18
CA ALA A 200 9.29 -3.19 -7.11
C ALA A 200 9.30 -4.64 -6.57
N ILE A 201 8.46 -4.95 -5.59
CA ILE A 201 8.32 -6.30 -5.03
C ILE A 201 7.69 -7.23 -6.08
N GLU A 202 6.56 -6.83 -6.65
CA GLU A 202 5.80 -7.64 -7.60
C GLU A 202 6.56 -7.88 -8.90
N SER A 203 7.41 -6.94 -9.32
CA SER A 203 8.28 -7.15 -10.48
C SER A 203 9.35 -8.22 -10.26
N ARG A 204 9.74 -8.47 -9.00
CA ARG A 204 10.69 -9.51 -8.62
C ARG A 204 10.05 -10.89 -8.48
N ASP A 205 8.79 -10.93 -8.08
CA ASP A 205 7.99 -12.16 -7.97
C ASP A 205 6.74 -12.04 -8.84
N PRO A 206 6.81 -12.37 -10.14
CA PRO A 206 5.67 -12.25 -11.05
C PRO A 206 4.43 -13.03 -10.60
N SER A 207 4.60 -13.99 -9.69
CA SER A 207 3.48 -14.76 -9.13
C SER A 207 2.63 -13.98 -8.12
N THR A 208 3.06 -12.77 -7.75
CA THR A 208 2.39 -11.91 -6.76
C THR A 208 1.81 -10.62 -7.35
N SER A 209 1.63 -10.54 -8.67
CA SER A 209 1.03 -9.36 -9.30
C SER A 209 -0.33 -9.03 -8.69
N GLY A 210 -0.50 -7.79 -8.19
CA GLY A 210 -1.70 -7.32 -7.51
C GLY A 210 -2.01 -7.99 -6.17
N HIS A 211 -1.14 -8.87 -5.67
CA HIS A 211 -1.32 -9.57 -4.39
C HIS A 211 -1.41 -8.59 -3.22
N SER A 212 -0.46 -7.68 -3.12
CA SER A 212 -0.40 -6.71 -2.02
C SER A 212 -1.65 -5.84 -1.93
N GLU A 213 -2.19 -5.38 -3.05
CA GLU A 213 -3.43 -4.60 -3.09
C GLU A 213 -4.66 -5.46 -2.73
N ARG A 214 -4.74 -6.70 -3.21
CA ARG A 214 -5.84 -7.61 -2.85
C ARG A 214 -5.80 -7.97 -1.36
N VAL A 215 -4.64 -8.29 -0.81
CA VAL A 215 -4.46 -8.55 0.63
C VAL A 215 -4.85 -7.32 1.44
N SER A 216 -4.43 -6.13 1.03
CA SER A 216 -4.81 -4.88 1.67
C SER A 216 -6.33 -4.67 1.67
N THR A 217 -6.99 -4.87 0.53
CA THR A 217 -8.45 -4.75 0.38
C THR A 217 -9.21 -5.73 1.29
N LEU A 218 -8.78 -7.00 1.32
CA LEU A 218 -9.38 -8.03 2.18
C LEU A 218 -9.14 -7.73 3.66
N THR A 219 -7.95 -7.30 4.00
CA THR A 219 -7.55 -6.97 5.37
C THR A 219 -8.40 -5.83 5.93
N LEU A 220 -8.54 -4.73 5.18
CA LEU A 220 -9.42 -3.62 5.54
C LEU A 220 -10.88 -4.04 5.59
N GLY A 221 -11.32 -4.83 4.61
CA GLY A 221 -12.66 -5.36 4.58
C GLY A 221 -13.03 -6.21 5.79
N LEU A 222 -12.08 -7.01 6.28
CA LEU A 222 -12.27 -7.80 7.50
C LEU A 222 -12.27 -6.90 8.74
N ALA A 223 -11.34 -5.92 8.83
CA ALA A 223 -11.29 -4.97 9.94
C ALA A 223 -12.60 -4.16 10.07
N GLU A 224 -13.11 -3.60 8.97
CA GLU A 224 -14.39 -2.90 8.94
C GLU A 224 -15.60 -3.81 9.29
N SER A 225 -15.52 -5.09 8.91
CA SER A 225 -16.57 -6.05 9.24
C SER A 225 -16.57 -6.41 10.73
N LEU A 226 -15.41 -6.41 11.37
CA LEU A 226 -15.28 -6.56 12.84
C LEU A 226 -15.92 -5.39 13.59
N GLU A 227 -15.78 -4.15 13.11
CA GLU A 227 -16.40 -2.98 13.75
C GLU A 227 -17.94 -3.04 13.80
N ARG A 228 -18.53 -3.78 12.87
CA ARG A 228 -19.99 -3.95 12.76
C ARG A 228 -20.52 -5.10 13.62
N GLN A 229 -19.63 -5.83 14.31
CA GLN A 229 -20.03 -6.92 15.19
C GLN A 229 -20.56 -6.37 16.51
N ASP A 230 -21.78 -6.75 16.87
CA ASP A 230 -22.39 -6.38 18.15
C ASP A 230 -22.14 -7.45 19.23
N ASN A 231 -21.74 -8.65 18.84
CA ASN A 231 -21.55 -9.81 19.71
C ASN A 231 -20.20 -10.50 19.46
N GLY A 232 -19.77 -11.34 20.41
CA GLY A 232 -18.53 -12.12 20.30
C GLY A 232 -17.30 -11.39 20.88
N PRO A 233 -16.12 -12.01 20.78
CA PRO A 233 -14.90 -11.52 21.43
C PRO A 233 -14.42 -10.18 20.87
N TYR A 234 -14.82 -9.83 19.66
CA TYR A 234 -14.42 -8.60 18.96
C TYR A 234 -15.52 -7.51 18.93
N ALA A 235 -16.64 -7.67 19.60
CA ALA A 235 -17.76 -6.71 19.60
C ALA A 235 -17.39 -5.28 20.05
N ARG A 236 -16.30 -5.13 20.82
CA ARG A 236 -15.79 -3.84 21.28
C ARG A 236 -14.61 -3.30 20.48
N VAL A 237 -14.18 -4.02 19.47
CA VAL A 237 -13.07 -3.56 18.62
C VAL A 237 -13.55 -2.41 17.75
N ARG A 238 -12.82 -1.33 17.76
CA ARG A 238 -13.01 -0.19 16.86
C ARG A 238 -11.62 0.25 16.41
N PHE A 239 -11.51 0.62 15.17
CA PHE A 239 -10.26 1.13 14.61
C PHE A 239 -10.40 2.62 14.33
N THR A 240 -9.43 3.41 14.71
CA THR A 240 -9.35 4.79 14.22
C THR A 240 -9.00 4.82 12.75
N ARG A 241 -9.17 5.97 12.10
CA ARG A 241 -8.75 6.16 10.70
C ARG A 241 -7.25 5.89 10.52
N GLU A 242 -6.46 6.30 11.50
CA GLU A 242 -5.02 6.08 11.54
C GLU A 242 -4.66 4.60 11.71
N GLU A 243 -5.37 3.86 12.55
CA GLU A 243 -5.16 2.41 12.71
C GLU A 243 -5.55 1.61 11.46
N LEU A 244 -6.59 2.02 10.73
CA LEU A 244 -6.90 1.44 9.41
C LEU A 244 -5.83 1.77 8.37
N LYS A 245 -5.28 3.00 8.40
CA LYS A 245 -4.16 3.40 7.53
C LYS A 245 -2.90 2.62 7.87
N GLU A 246 -2.60 2.41 9.16
CA GLU A 246 -1.50 1.58 9.64
C GLU A 246 -1.62 0.14 9.13
N LEU A 247 -2.81 -0.45 9.27
CA LEU A 247 -3.11 -1.80 8.79
C LEU A 247 -3.00 -1.92 7.27
N ARG A 248 -3.48 -0.91 6.54
CA ARG A 248 -3.34 -0.83 5.08
C ARG A 248 -1.88 -0.85 4.64
N TYR A 249 -1.04 -0.01 5.25
CA TYR A 249 0.38 0.05 4.89
C TYR A 249 1.13 -1.22 5.27
N ALA A 250 0.80 -1.83 6.41
CA ALA A 250 1.37 -3.12 6.79
C ALA A 250 1.02 -4.20 5.76
N ALA A 251 -0.24 -4.24 5.29
CA ALA A 251 -0.70 -5.19 4.29
C ALA A 251 -0.07 -4.96 2.90
N LEU A 252 0.12 -3.70 2.49
CA LEU A 252 0.78 -3.38 1.22
C LEU A 252 2.26 -3.77 1.20
N LEU A 253 2.93 -3.66 2.34
CA LEU A 253 4.38 -3.83 2.46
C LEU A 253 4.82 -5.14 3.13
N HIS A 254 3.88 -6.02 3.53
CA HIS A 254 4.20 -7.22 4.32
C HIS A 254 5.27 -8.12 3.68
N ASP A 255 5.28 -8.17 2.38
CA ASP A 255 6.13 -9.02 1.55
C ASP A 255 7.39 -8.30 1.00
N PHE A 256 7.65 -7.03 1.40
CA PHE A 256 8.77 -6.25 0.86
C PHE A 256 10.11 -6.97 0.95
N GLY A 257 10.32 -7.75 1.97
CA GLY A 257 11.56 -8.49 2.21
C GLY A 257 11.87 -9.58 1.18
N LYS A 258 10.92 -9.96 0.31
CA LYS A 258 11.17 -10.84 -0.84
C LYS A 258 12.27 -10.31 -1.76
N VAL A 259 12.50 -9.00 -1.78
CA VAL A 259 13.63 -8.39 -2.50
C VAL A 259 14.98 -8.95 -2.03
N GLY A 260 15.09 -9.37 -0.77
CA GLY A 260 16.30 -9.97 -0.19
C GLY A 260 16.46 -11.47 -0.41
N VAL A 261 15.48 -12.15 -1.03
CA VAL A 261 15.51 -13.59 -1.33
C VAL A 261 16.03 -13.80 -2.74
N ARG A 262 16.80 -14.86 -2.95
CA ARG A 262 17.29 -15.21 -4.31
C ARG A 262 16.14 -15.54 -5.24
N GLU A 263 16.17 -14.98 -6.44
CA GLU A 263 15.10 -15.14 -7.44
C GLU A 263 14.83 -16.60 -7.80
N ASN A 264 15.89 -17.38 -8.02
CA ASN A 264 15.75 -18.80 -8.35
C ASN A 264 15.05 -19.62 -7.25
N VAL A 265 15.13 -19.18 -5.98
CA VAL A 265 14.43 -19.82 -4.86
C VAL A 265 12.96 -19.36 -4.82
N LEU A 266 12.68 -18.06 -5.07
CA LEU A 266 11.31 -17.53 -5.10
C LEU A 266 10.45 -18.20 -6.17
N VAL A 267 11.02 -18.40 -7.38
CA VAL A 267 10.29 -18.94 -8.54
C VAL A 267 10.46 -20.46 -8.72
N LYS A 268 11.03 -21.16 -7.76
CA LYS A 268 11.31 -22.60 -7.84
C LYS A 268 10.02 -23.43 -7.91
N ALA A 269 9.66 -23.84 -9.12
CA ALA A 269 8.43 -24.58 -9.40
C ALA A 269 8.54 -26.08 -9.11
N GLU A 270 9.72 -26.65 -9.32
CA GLU A 270 10.01 -28.08 -9.21
C GLU A 270 11.13 -28.32 -8.21
N LYS A 271 11.35 -29.58 -7.78
CA LYS A 271 12.33 -29.92 -6.75
C LYS A 271 13.78 -29.74 -7.21
N LEU A 272 14.08 -30.08 -8.46
CA LEU A 272 15.35 -29.77 -9.12
C LEU A 272 15.23 -28.45 -9.89
N TYR A 273 16.31 -27.68 -9.93
CA TYR A 273 16.39 -26.55 -10.83
C TYR A 273 16.42 -27.02 -12.29
N PRO A 274 16.00 -26.18 -13.26
CA PRO A 274 16.00 -26.56 -14.68
C PRO A 274 17.35 -27.10 -15.16
N SER A 275 18.46 -26.47 -14.77
CA SER A 275 19.81 -26.90 -15.10
C SER A 275 20.17 -28.27 -14.53
N GLU A 276 19.74 -28.56 -13.29
CA GLU A 276 19.95 -29.85 -12.64
C GLU A 276 19.14 -30.95 -13.33
N LEU A 277 17.88 -30.66 -13.64
CA LEU A 277 17.02 -31.56 -14.40
C LEU A 277 17.58 -31.90 -15.77
N ASP A 278 18.16 -30.91 -16.47
CA ASP A 278 18.80 -31.13 -17.77
C ASP A 278 20.05 -32.00 -17.66
N VAL A 279 20.83 -31.88 -16.57
CA VAL A 279 21.94 -32.79 -16.29
C VAL A 279 21.43 -34.19 -16.08
N VAL A 280 20.39 -34.41 -15.28
CA VAL A 280 19.78 -35.74 -15.07
C VAL A 280 19.31 -36.32 -16.41
N ARG A 281 18.55 -35.60 -17.20
CA ARG A 281 18.07 -36.04 -18.51
C ARG A 281 19.21 -36.41 -19.46
N THR A 282 20.24 -35.58 -19.52
CA THR A 282 21.44 -35.84 -20.34
C THR A 282 22.15 -37.11 -19.88
N ARG A 283 22.25 -37.34 -18.58
CA ARG A 283 22.83 -38.55 -18.00
C ARG A 283 22.02 -39.79 -18.41
N PHE A 284 20.70 -39.79 -18.31
CA PHE A 284 19.86 -40.91 -18.74
C PHE A 284 19.99 -41.17 -20.25
N ALA A 285 20.07 -40.11 -21.07
CA ALA A 285 20.32 -40.24 -22.50
C ALA A 285 21.71 -40.86 -22.79
N LEU A 286 22.76 -40.47 -22.05
CA LEU A 286 24.08 -41.05 -22.15
C LEU A 286 24.08 -42.51 -21.77
N ILE A 287 23.43 -42.89 -20.66
CA ILE A 287 23.28 -44.27 -20.22
C ILE A 287 22.62 -45.11 -21.31
N ARG A 288 21.54 -44.62 -21.90
CA ARG A 288 20.85 -45.28 -23.03
C ARG A 288 21.80 -45.54 -24.18
N ARG A 289 22.55 -44.56 -24.61
CA ARG A 289 23.53 -44.69 -25.73
C ARG A 289 24.68 -45.64 -25.37
N THR A 290 25.11 -45.65 -24.11
CA THR A 290 26.11 -46.57 -23.62
C THR A 290 25.65 -48.02 -23.72
N LEU A 291 24.41 -48.32 -23.24
CA LEU A 291 23.80 -49.64 -23.32
C LEU A 291 23.64 -50.12 -24.78
N GLU A 292 23.18 -49.26 -25.67
CA GLU A 292 23.07 -49.55 -27.11
C GLU A 292 24.45 -49.86 -27.74
N LEU A 293 25.44 -49.00 -27.46
CA LEU A 293 26.79 -49.18 -27.96
C LEU A 293 27.46 -50.46 -27.47
N ASP A 294 27.29 -50.79 -26.19
CA ASP A 294 27.84 -52.00 -25.59
C ASP A 294 27.21 -53.28 -26.17
N ALA A 295 25.91 -53.25 -26.47
CA ALA A 295 25.23 -54.32 -27.17
C ALA A 295 25.80 -54.48 -28.61
N GLU A 296 26.03 -53.42 -29.34
CA GLU A 296 26.62 -53.48 -30.69
C GLU A 296 28.07 -53.98 -30.66
N LYS A 297 28.87 -53.54 -29.70
CA LYS A 297 30.22 -54.05 -29.47
C LYS A 297 30.23 -55.57 -29.18
N GLN A 298 29.32 -56.03 -28.32
CA GLN A 298 29.19 -57.44 -27.99
C GLN A 298 28.78 -58.27 -29.20
N LYS A 299 27.78 -57.84 -29.97
CA LYS A 299 27.38 -58.51 -31.23
C LYS A 299 28.53 -58.58 -32.21
N THR A 300 29.24 -57.48 -32.41
CA THR A 300 30.38 -57.41 -33.33
C THR A 300 31.51 -58.33 -32.88
N ALA A 301 31.82 -58.41 -31.61
CA ALA A 301 32.85 -59.31 -31.04
C ALA A 301 32.50 -60.79 -31.28
N LEU A 302 31.25 -61.18 -30.99
CA LEU A 302 30.77 -62.56 -31.21
C LEU A 302 30.79 -62.95 -32.68
N LEU A 303 30.39 -62.09 -33.60
CA LEU A 303 30.40 -62.36 -35.04
C LEU A 303 31.84 -62.51 -35.61
N ARG A 304 32.81 -61.78 -35.03
CA ARG A 304 34.23 -61.89 -35.39
C ARG A 304 34.87 -63.17 -34.89
N GLU A 305 34.45 -63.66 -33.74
CA GLU A 305 34.97 -64.91 -33.12
C GLU A 305 34.41 -66.15 -33.81
N ASN A 306 33.10 -66.23 -33.99
CA ASN A 306 32.44 -67.31 -34.74
C ASN A 306 31.11 -66.81 -35.28
N TYR A 307 30.99 -66.69 -36.62
CA TYR A 307 29.81 -66.12 -37.30
C TYR A 307 28.50 -66.91 -36.97
N GLU A 308 28.52 -68.26 -37.10
CA GLU A 308 27.29 -69.05 -36.88
C GLU A 308 26.82 -69.03 -35.44
N GLN A 309 27.74 -69.17 -34.49
CA GLN A 309 27.43 -69.09 -33.07
C GLN A 309 27.05 -67.66 -32.65
N GLY A 310 27.68 -66.68 -33.26
CA GLY A 310 27.37 -65.25 -33.06
C GLY A 310 25.96 -64.95 -33.49
N MET A 311 25.54 -65.37 -34.67
CA MET A 311 24.18 -65.18 -35.17
C MET A 311 23.11 -65.81 -34.26
N ALA A 312 23.37 -67.00 -33.71
CA ALA A 312 22.46 -67.64 -32.78
C ALA A 312 22.28 -66.88 -31.45
N ARG A 313 23.23 -66.03 -31.04
CA ARG A 313 23.20 -65.27 -29.78
C ARG A 313 22.75 -63.82 -29.94
N ILE A 314 22.67 -63.27 -31.13
CA ILE A 314 22.24 -61.89 -31.38
C ILE A 314 20.87 -61.62 -30.77
N GLY A 315 19.88 -62.45 -31.02
CA GLY A 315 18.53 -62.30 -30.47
C GLY A 315 18.50 -62.26 -28.91
N GLN A 316 19.43 -62.96 -28.27
CA GLN A 316 19.53 -62.95 -26.81
C GLN A 316 20.09 -61.63 -26.31
N ILE A 317 21.13 -61.07 -26.96
CA ILE A 317 21.70 -59.76 -26.65
C ILE A 317 20.64 -58.67 -26.84
N GLU A 318 19.95 -58.72 -27.98
CA GLU A 318 18.86 -57.73 -28.26
C GLU A 318 17.72 -57.76 -27.23
N ALA A 319 17.25 -58.98 -26.86
CA ALA A 319 16.25 -59.11 -25.86
C ALA A 319 16.71 -58.59 -24.47
N GLN A 320 17.97 -58.89 -24.10
CA GLN A 320 18.55 -58.43 -22.82
C GLN A 320 18.74 -56.90 -22.83
N THR A 321 19.14 -56.31 -23.96
CA THR A 321 19.30 -54.88 -24.13
C THR A 321 17.94 -54.18 -24.06
N ALA A 322 16.93 -54.74 -24.72
CA ALA A 322 15.53 -54.19 -24.66
C ALA A 322 14.99 -54.16 -23.23
N LEU A 323 15.24 -55.21 -22.43
CA LEU A 323 14.87 -55.23 -21.01
C LEU A 323 15.57 -54.15 -20.20
N ARG A 324 16.88 -53.95 -20.39
CA ARG A 324 17.62 -52.85 -19.73
C ARG A 324 17.17 -51.48 -20.12
N LEU A 325 16.85 -51.27 -21.39
CA LEU A 325 16.31 -50.00 -21.90
C LEU A 325 14.90 -49.72 -21.34
N ALA A 326 14.06 -50.75 -21.21
CA ALA A 326 12.75 -50.61 -20.58
C ALA A 326 12.86 -50.25 -19.08
N GLU A 327 13.77 -50.90 -18.36
CA GLU A 327 14.08 -50.56 -16.95
C GLU A 327 14.58 -49.13 -16.83
N LEU A 328 15.49 -48.71 -17.71
CA LEU A 328 16.02 -47.34 -17.73
C LEU A 328 14.92 -46.28 -18.00
N TYR A 329 14.00 -46.55 -18.92
CA TYR A 329 12.88 -45.71 -19.22
C TYR A 329 11.93 -45.57 -18.01
N ASP A 330 11.67 -46.68 -17.33
CA ASP A 330 10.87 -46.69 -16.10
C ASP A 330 11.53 -45.87 -14.97
N PHE A 331 12.85 -45.97 -14.80
CA PHE A 331 13.61 -45.13 -13.86
C PHE A 331 13.55 -43.65 -14.22
N GLU A 332 13.80 -43.29 -15.48
CA GLU A 332 13.70 -41.89 -15.95
C GLU A 332 12.31 -41.32 -15.68
N SER A 333 11.26 -42.05 -16.05
CA SER A 333 9.87 -41.63 -15.84
C SER A 333 9.55 -41.43 -14.37
N PHE A 334 10.04 -42.32 -13.50
CA PHE A 334 9.85 -42.20 -12.06
C PHE A 334 10.58 -40.98 -11.48
N VAL A 335 11.82 -40.71 -11.87
CA VAL A 335 12.59 -39.55 -11.45
C VAL A 335 11.90 -38.26 -11.87
N LEU A 336 11.41 -38.17 -13.11
CA LEU A 336 10.67 -37.03 -13.62
C LEU A 336 9.34 -36.81 -12.86
N ALA A 337 8.68 -37.89 -12.46
CA ALA A 337 7.48 -37.81 -11.63
C ALA A 337 7.79 -37.29 -10.22
N CYS A 338 8.90 -37.74 -9.61
CA CYS A 338 9.35 -37.28 -8.31
C CYS A 338 9.75 -35.82 -8.28
N ASN A 339 10.18 -35.26 -9.40
CA ASN A 339 10.57 -33.85 -9.50
C ASN A 339 9.40 -32.88 -9.29
N ARG A 340 8.17 -33.31 -9.54
CA ARG A 340 6.98 -32.47 -9.35
C ARG A 340 6.69 -32.22 -7.87
N PRO A 341 6.18 -31.01 -7.49
CA PRO A 341 5.90 -30.65 -6.09
C PRO A 341 4.61 -31.31 -5.57
N GLN A 342 4.55 -32.65 -5.64
CA GLN A 342 3.43 -33.46 -5.14
C GLN A 342 3.78 -34.03 -3.76
N ILE A 343 2.74 -34.49 -3.03
CA ILE A 343 2.96 -35.34 -1.86
C ILE A 343 3.50 -36.67 -2.37
N VAL A 344 4.70 -37.00 -1.93
CA VAL A 344 5.41 -38.16 -2.39
C VAL A 344 4.83 -39.43 -1.71
N PRO A 345 4.43 -40.46 -2.49
CA PRO A 345 3.96 -41.72 -1.91
C PRO A 345 5.03 -42.41 -1.03
N GLY A 346 4.58 -43.15 -0.04
CA GLY A 346 5.50 -43.98 0.77
C GLY A 346 6.34 -44.95 -0.10
N GLY A 347 7.62 -45.11 0.22
CA GLY A 347 8.55 -45.94 -0.55
C GLY A 347 9.31 -45.23 -1.67
N THR A 348 8.99 -44.00 -1.97
CA THR A 348 9.69 -43.22 -3.03
C THR A 348 11.17 -43.06 -2.75
N TYR A 349 11.56 -42.77 -1.51
CA TYR A 349 12.97 -42.67 -1.10
C TYR A 349 13.74 -43.97 -1.36
N THR A 350 13.18 -45.14 -1.00
CA THR A 350 13.79 -46.43 -1.22
C THR A 350 14.03 -46.68 -2.71
N ARG A 351 13.06 -46.36 -3.56
CA ARG A 351 13.20 -46.52 -5.01
C ARG A 351 14.23 -45.59 -5.62
N LEU A 352 14.31 -44.33 -5.15
CA LEU A 352 15.35 -43.39 -5.58
C LEU A 352 16.74 -43.91 -5.19
N GLN A 353 16.88 -44.50 -3.99
CA GLN A 353 18.13 -45.14 -3.57
C GLN A 353 18.48 -46.36 -4.43
N GLU A 354 17.53 -47.22 -4.80
CA GLU A 354 17.74 -48.35 -5.71
C GLU A 354 18.26 -47.85 -7.09
N ILE A 355 17.69 -46.76 -7.62
CA ILE A 355 18.17 -46.15 -8.88
C ILE A 355 19.60 -45.63 -8.72
N ALA A 356 19.92 -44.99 -7.60
CA ALA A 356 21.23 -44.42 -7.32
C ALA A 356 22.32 -45.50 -7.13
N GLN A 357 21.96 -46.73 -6.70
CA GLN A 357 22.89 -47.86 -6.61
C GLN A 357 23.27 -48.40 -7.98
N ARG A 358 22.50 -48.08 -9.04
CA ARG A 358 22.89 -48.41 -10.41
C ARG A 358 24.02 -47.50 -10.89
N THR A 359 25.00 -48.08 -11.57
CA THR A 359 26.14 -47.36 -12.12
C THR A 359 26.27 -47.58 -13.61
N PHE A 360 26.93 -46.67 -14.27
CA PHE A 360 27.32 -46.75 -15.69
C PHE A 360 28.72 -46.19 -15.88
N LYS A 361 29.38 -46.60 -16.94
CA LYS A 361 30.66 -46.01 -17.33
C LYS A 361 30.45 -44.86 -18.27
N ASP A 362 30.98 -43.69 -17.89
CA ASP A 362 30.96 -42.50 -18.74
C ASP A 362 31.93 -42.60 -19.94
N GLY A 363 31.96 -41.57 -20.79
CA GLY A 363 32.85 -41.52 -21.97
C GLY A 363 34.33 -41.62 -21.67
N ASN A 364 34.74 -41.40 -20.43
CA ASN A 364 36.10 -41.56 -19.90
C ASN A 364 36.34 -42.91 -19.20
N ASN A 365 35.38 -43.83 -19.27
CA ASN A 365 35.39 -45.14 -18.60
C ASN A 365 35.37 -45.03 -17.04
N ILE A 366 34.89 -43.88 -16.51
CA ILE A 366 34.73 -43.67 -15.08
C ILE A 366 33.34 -44.16 -14.69
N GLU A 367 33.26 -44.93 -13.60
CA GLU A 367 32.00 -45.39 -13.07
C GLU A 367 31.24 -44.28 -12.35
N ARG A 368 29.99 -44.02 -12.76
CA ARG A 368 29.11 -42.97 -12.24
C ARG A 368 27.78 -43.58 -11.78
N PRO A 369 27.17 -43.10 -10.69
CA PRO A 369 25.82 -43.50 -10.32
C PRO A 369 24.77 -42.85 -11.27
N TYR A 370 23.58 -43.47 -11.32
CA TYR A 370 22.43 -42.94 -12.09
C TYR A 370 21.89 -41.65 -11.48
N LEU A 371 21.90 -41.53 -10.16
CA LEU A 371 21.56 -40.33 -9.40
C LEU A 371 22.63 -40.09 -8.33
N ASP A 372 23.00 -38.84 -8.10
CA ASP A 372 23.88 -38.47 -6.99
C ASP A 372 23.12 -38.17 -5.70
N GLY A 373 23.85 -37.89 -4.63
CA GLY A 373 23.27 -37.66 -3.30
C GLY A 373 22.44 -36.39 -3.19
N GLU A 374 22.83 -35.32 -3.91
CA GLU A 374 22.11 -34.06 -3.90
C GLU A 374 20.78 -34.17 -4.67
N GLU A 375 20.80 -34.87 -5.81
CA GLU A 375 19.61 -35.18 -6.59
C GLU A 375 18.61 -36.04 -5.81
N ILE A 376 19.08 -37.07 -5.10
CA ILE A 376 18.22 -37.89 -4.24
C ILE A 376 17.61 -37.05 -3.13
N ALA A 377 18.40 -36.23 -2.47
CA ALA A 377 17.91 -35.36 -1.39
C ALA A 377 16.82 -34.40 -1.90
N ALA A 378 17.03 -33.77 -3.04
CA ALA A 378 16.06 -32.87 -3.67
C ALA A 378 14.76 -33.62 -4.07
N LEU A 379 14.89 -34.75 -4.80
CA LEU A 379 13.75 -35.53 -5.28
C LEU A 379 12.93 -36.16 -4.13
N SER A 380 13.56 -36.40 -2.97
CA SER A 380 12.94 -36.97 -1.78
C SER A 380 12.15 -35.96 -0.92
N ILE A 381 12.12 -34.68 -1.27
CA ILE A 381 11.31 -33.67 -0.54
C ILE A 381 9.86 -34.14 -0.50
N GLU A 382 9.32 -34.34 0.70
CA GLU A 382 7.97 -34.91 0.89
C GLU A 382 6.85 -33.92 0.47
N ARG A 383 7.05 -32.63 0.67
CA ARG A 383 6.06 -31.58 0.42
C ARG A 383 6.67 -30.36 -0.27
N GLY A 384 6.13 -30.00 -1.42
CA GLY A 384 6.55 -28.81 -2.17
C GLY A 384 7.83 -29.06 -2.97
N SER A 385 8.49 -27.96 -3.34
CA SER A 385 9.68 -27.94 -4.20
C SER A 385 10.96 -27.52 -3.49
N LEU A 386 10.87 -27.04 -2.24
CA LEU A 386 11.97 -26.37 -1.53
C LEU A 386 12.67 -27.28 -0.55
N SER A 387 13.99 -27.26 -0.54
CA SER A 387 14.81 -27.84 0.54
C SER A 387 14.57 -27.10 1.87
N THR A 388 15.08 -27.63 2.95
CA THR A 388 14.99 -27.00 4.28
C THR A 388 15.70 -25.64 4.30
N GLU A 389 16.85 -25.54 3.63
CA GLU A 389 17.63 -24.30 3.51
C GLU A 389 16.90 -23.25 2.66
N GLU A 390 16.38 -23.65 1.50
CA GLU A 390 15.60 -22.77 0.62
C GLU A 390 14.32 -22.29 1.29
N ARG A 391 13.65 -23.14 2.06
CA ARG A 391 12.48 -22.78 2.86
C ARG A 391 12.84 -21.70 3.89
N ARG A 392 13.93 -21.88 4.65
CA ARG A 392 14.40 -20.86 5.60
C ARG A 392 14.77 -19.57 4.92
N GLU A 393 15.34 -19.64 3.72
CA GLU A 393 15.65 -18.45 2.93
C GLU A 393 14.37 -17.69 2.53
N ILE A 394 13.32 -18.38 2.04
CA ILE A 394 12.04 -17.74 1.78
C ILE A 394 11.42 -17.18 3.07
N GLU A 395 11.39 -17.93 4.16
CA GLU A 395 10.85 -17.47 5.45
C GLU A 395 11.59 -16.24 5.99
N SER A 396 12.86 -16.05 5.61
CA SER A 396 13.64 -14.87 6.00
C SER A 396 13.12 -13.54 5.43
N HIS A 397 12.25 -13.56 4.38
CA HIS A 397 11.66 -12.35 3.83
C HIS A 397 10.91 -11.55 4.91
N VAL A 398 10.29 -12.21 5.88
CA VAL A 398 9.57 -11.55 6.98
C VAL A 398 10.54 -10.70 7.82
N SER A 399 11.73 -11.26 8.13
CA SER A 399 12.77 -10.54 8.86
C SER A 399 13.40 -9.42 8.02
N HIS A 400 13.53 -9.62 6.72
CA HIS A 400 13.99 -8.57 5.79
C HIS A 400 12.97 -7.44 5.69
N THR A 401 11.67 -7.76 5.60
CA THR A 401 10.57 -6.78 5.65
C THR A 401 10.67 -5.93 6.91
N TYR A 402 10.77 -6.56 8.08
CA TYR A 402 10.89 -5.84 9.34
C TYR A 402 12.09 -4.91 9.37
N ARG A 403 13.27 -5.41 8.97
CA ARG A 403 14.50 -4.59 8.95
C ARG A 403 14.38 -3.38 8.04
N PHE A 404 13.74 -3.53 6.88
CA PHE A 404 13.50 -2.44 5.95
C PHE A 404 12.51 -1.44 6.54
N LEU A 405 11.34 -1.90 6.98
CA LEU A 405 10.29 -1.05 7.51
C LEU A 405 10.73 -0.30 8.78
N ALA A 406 11.59 -0.91 9.60
CA ALA A 406 12.14 -0.27 10.79
C ALA A 406 13.09 0.92 10.50
N GLN A 407 13.58 1.08 9.26
CA GLN A 407 14.38 2.26 8.87
C GLN A 407 13.51 3.47 8.51
N ILE A 408 12.22 3.27 8.26
CA ILE A 408 11.31 4.37 7.91
C ILE A 408 10.94 5.10 9.21
N PRO A 409 11.08 6.43 9.26
CA PRO A 409 10.72 7.23 10.43
C PRO A 409 9.20 7.40 10.52
N TRP A 410 8.51 6.33 10.88
CA TRP A 410 7.05 6.32 11.01
C TRP A 410 6.55 7.37 12.00
N THR A 411 5.44 8.00 11.67
CA THR A 411 4.72 8.86 12.64
C THR A 411 4.27 8.04 13.84
N ARG A 412 3.90 8.74 14.93
CA ARG A 412 3.42 8.09 16.15
C ARG A 412 2.24 7.13 15.91
N GLU A 413 1.37 7.52 14.98
CA GLU A 413 0.15 6.81 14.61
C GLU A 413 0.41 5.55 13.77
N LEU A 414 1.53 5.53 12.99
CA LEU A 414 1.87 4.45 12.05
C LEU A 414 3.03 3.56 12.53
N ARG A 415 3.50 3.76 13.76
CA ARG A 415 4.73 3.10 14.28
C ARG A 415 4.66 1.58 14.38
N LYS A 416 3.44 1.00 14.37
CA LYS A 416 3.24 -0.45 14.46
C LYS A 416 3.29 -1.16 13.10
N VAL A 417 3.34 -0.44 11.97
CA VAL A 417 3.44 -1.03 10.63
C VAL A 417 4.52 -2.12 10.55
N PRO A 418 5.77 -1.90 11.02
CA PRO A 418 6.79 -2.95 10.99
C PRO A 418 6.43 -4.19 11.79
N GLU A 419 5.86 -4.03 12.99
CA GLU A 419 5.49 -5.14 13.87
C GLU A 419 4.32 -5.94 13.33
N ILE A 420 3.32 -5.28 12.74
CA ILE A 420 2.18 -5.94 12.09
C ILE A 420 2.69 -6.79 10.92
N ALA A 421 3.50 -6.19 10.03
CA ALA A 421 4.11 -6.90 8.91
C ALA A 421 5.04 -8.04 9.37
N TYR A 422 5.75 -7.88 10.50
CA TYR A 422 6.65 -8.91 11.05
C TYR A 422 5.92 -10.13 11.58
N ALA A 423 4.62 -10.04 11.87
CA ALA A 423 3.85 -11.10 12.49
C ALA A 423 2.84 -11.79 11.54
N HIS A 424 2.82 -11.47 10.24
CA HIS A 424 1.78 -11.97 9.34
C HIS A 424 1.86 -13.49 9.05
N HIS A 425 3.01 -14.11 9.28
CA HIS A 425 3.18 -15.58 9.18
C HIS A 425 3.26 -16.27 10.54
N GLU A 426 2.99 -15.56 11.63
CA GLU A 426 2.81 -16.18 12.93
C GLU A 426 1.49 -16.96 12.99
N LYS A 427 1.48 -18.06 13.73
CA LYS A 427 0.30 -18.92 13.93
C LYS A 427 -0.05 -19.00 15.41
N LEU A 428 -1.35 -19.03 15.72
CA LEU A 428 -1.81 -18.99 17.12
C LEU A 428 -1.26 -20.14 17.98
N ASP A 429 -0.97 -21.31 17.38
CA ASP A 429 -0.37 -22.47 18.04
C ASP A 429 1.15 -22.36 18.24
N GLY A 430 1.79 -21.29 17.72
CA GLY A 430 3.22 -21.04 17.79
C GLY A 430 4.05 -21.81 16.77
N THR A 431 3.43 -22.44 15.77
CA THR A 431 4.14 -23.14 14.67
C THR A 431 4.49 -22.20 13.52
N GLY A 432 4.11 -20.90 13.63
CA GLY A 432 4.45 -19.86 12.67
C GLY A 432 5.88 -19.36 12.82
N TYR A 433 6.23 -18.41 12.01
CA TYR A 433 7.56 -17.79 11.97
C TYR A 433 7.45 -16.26 11.83
N PRO A 434 8.49 -15.49 12.14
CA PRO A 434 9.85 -15.91 12.50
C PRO A 434 10.09 -16.06 14.00
N ARG A 435 9.16 -15.65 14.86
CA ARG A 435 9.33 -15.59 16.32
C ARG A 435 8.64 -16.74 17.08
N GLY A 436 7.73 -17.46 16.42
CA GLY A 436 6.92 -18.52 17.04
C GLY A 436 5.97 -17.97 18.12
N LEU A 437 5.38 -16.78 17.88
CA LEU A 437 4.43 -16.14 18.80
C LEU A 437 3.17 -16.99 18.93
N ARG A 438 2.50 -16.90 20.11
CA ARG A 438 1.31 -17.68 20.40
C ARG A 438 0.12 -16.81 20.83
N GLY A 439 -1.06 -17.18 20.39
CA GLY A 439 -2.32 -16.59 20.84
C GLY A 439 -2.32 -15.06 20.77
N HIS A 440 -2.57 -14.42 21.90
CA HIS A 440 -2.67 -12.95 21.99
C HIS A 440 -1.35 -12.19 21.91
N ALA A 441 -0.19 -12.90 21.91
CA ALA A 441 1.09 -12.26 21.64
C ALA A 441 1.20 -11.81 20.17
N ILE A 442 0.36 -12.37 19.28
CA ILE A 442 0.25 -11.93 17.87
C ILE A 442 -0.71 -10.74 17.83
N PRO A 443 -0.31 -9.56 17.32
CA PRO A 443 -1.19 -8.39 17.19
C PRO A 443 -2.48 -8.74 16.44
N LEU A 444 -3.61 -8.17 16.85
CA LEU A 444 -4.91 -8.40 16.20
C LEU A 444 -4.84 -8.06 14.70
N GLN A 445 -4.19 -6.95 14.36
CA GLN A 445 -4.00 -6.50 12.98
C GLN A 445 -3.25 -7.55 12.13
N ALA A 446 -2.22 -8.17 12.69
CA ALA A 446 -1.48 -9.24 12.00
C ALA A 446 -2.36 -10.48 11.80
N ARG A 447 -3.17 -10.86 12.81
CA ARG A 447 -4.11 -12.00 12.67
C ARG A 447 -5.18 -11.75 11.60
N ILE A 448 -5.68 -10.51 11.48
CA ILE A 448 -6.60 -10.09 10.41
C ILE A 448 -5.91 -10.25 9.05
N MET A 449 -4.68 -9.73 8.92
CA MET A 449 -3.90 -9.79 7.69
C MET A 449 -3.57 -11.24 7.29
N THR A 450 -3.22 -12.11 8.26
CA THR A 450 -2.93 -13.53 7.99
C THR A 450 -4.10 -14.25 7.30
N VAL A 451 -5.35 -14.00 7.73
CA VAL A 451 -6.53 -14.58 7.08
C VAL A 451 -6.65 -14.13 5.62
N ALA A 452 -6.45 -12.83 5.39
CA ALA A 452 -6.52 -12.22 4.07
C ALA A 452 -5.40 -12.75 3.14
N ASP A 453 -4.18 -12.81 3.64
CA ASP A 453 -3.00 -13.28 2.90
C ASP A 453 -3.14 -14.75 2.47
N ILE A 454 -3.49 -15.64 3.39
CA ILE A 454 -3.70 -17.07 3.07
C ILE A 454 -4.83 -17.23 2.05
N TYR A 455 -5.92 -16.48 2.20
CA TYR A 455 -7.03 -16.55 1.27
C TYR A 455 -6.60 -16.11 -0.14
N ASP A 456 -5.94 -14.97 -0.29
CA ASP A 456 -5.46 -14.51 -1.60
C ASP A 456 -4.41 -15.46 -2.16
N ALA A 457 -3.49 -15.96 -1.33
CA ALA A 457 -2.49 -16.93 -1.73
C ALA A 457 -3.08 -18.24 -2.32
N LEU A 458 -4.29 -18.62 -1.93
CA LEU A 458 -5.00 -19.79 -2.43
C LEU A 458 -5.81 -19.49 -3.70
N THR A 459 -6.41 -18.30 -3.78
CA THR A 459 -7.41 -17.98 -4.81
C THR A 459 -6.88 -17.17 -5.99
N ALA A 460 -5.70 -16.56 -5.87
CA ALA A 460 -5.07 -15.78 -6.94
C ALA A 460 -4.80 -16.63 -8.19
N LYS A 461 -5.20 -16.10 -9.36
CA LYS A 461 -5.05 -16.78 -10.67
C LYS A 461 -3.69 -16.52 -11.32
N ASP A 462 -2.94 -15.54 -10.82
CA ASP A 462 -1.73 -15.01 -11.45
C ASP A 462 -0.47 -15.83 -11.13
N ARG A 463 -0.60 -16.93 -10.35
CA ARG A 463 0.54 -17.78 -9.99
C ARG A 463 0.86 -18.77 -11.11
N ALA A 464 2.01 -18.59 -11.75
CA ALA A 464 2.49 -19.42 -12.88
C ALA A 464 2.61 -20.92 -12.53
N TYR A 465 2.82 -21.25 -11.25
CA TYR A 465 3.18 -22.60 -10.80
C TYR A 465 2.12 -23.30 -9.94
N LYS A 466 1.08 -22.60 -9.50
CA LYS A 466 0.03 -23.18 -8.64
C LYS A 466 -1.34 -22.76 -9.18
N LYS A 467 -2.15 -23.74 -9.57
CA LYS A 467 -3.54 -23.45 -9.99
C LYS A 467 -4.31 -22.84 -8.82
N ALA A 468 -4.99 -21.72 -9.09
CA ALA A 468 -5.93 -21.13 -8.15
C ALA A 468 -6.96 -22.18 -7.72
N VAL A 469 -7.20 -22.26 -6.43
CA VAL A 469 -8.27 -23.14 -5.93
C VAL A 469 -9.61 -22.37 -5.94
N PRO A 470 -10.73 -23.06 -6.16
CA PRO A 470 -12.04 -22.42 -6.05
C PRO A 470 -12.25 -21.80 -4.66
N HIS A 471 -13.04 -20.73 -4.60
CA HIS A 471 -13.38 -20.02 -3.37
C HIS A 471 -13.78 -20.96 -2.23
N THR A 472 -14.69 -21.91 -2.50
CA THR A 472 -15.15 -22.89 -1.49
C THR A 472 -14.02 -23.74 -0.92
N VAL A 473 -13.10 -24.19 -1.78
CA VAL A 473 -11.94 -24.99 -1.36
C VAL A 473 -10.95 -24.15 -0.53
N ALA A 474 -10.78 -22.88 -0.88
CA ALA A 474 -9.95 -21.95 -0.08
C ALA A 474 -10.55 -21.77 1.33
N LEU A 475 -11.85 -21.59 1.44
CA LEU A 475 -12.54 -21.50 2.74
C LEU A 475 -12.43 -22.81 3.54
N ASP A 476 -12.51 -23.97 2.91
CA ASP A 476 -12.32 -25.26 3.59
C ASP A 476 -10.89 -25.41 4.15
N ILE A 477 -9.88 -24.93 3.42
CA ILE A 477 -8.49 -24.94 3.89
C ILE A 477 -8.34 -24.04 5.13
N LEU A 478 -8.84 -22.80 5.05
CA LEU A 478 -8.84 -21.84 6.18
C LEU A 478 -9.59 -22.39 7.40
N ALA A 479 -10.77 -23.01 7.18
CA ALA A 479 -11.53 -23.68 8.24
C ALA A 479 -10.75 -24.79 8.94
N ASN A 480 -9.99 -25.58 8.18
CA ASN A 480 -9.15 -26.62 8.73
C ASN A 480 -7.97 -26.05 9.52
N GLU A 481 -7.34 -24.96 9.08
CA GLU A 481 -6.29 -24.28 9.85
C GLU A 481 -6.86 -23.66 11.14
N ALA A 482 -8.04 -23.06 11.09
CA ALA A 482 -8.74 -22.55 12.28
C ALA A 482 -9.07 -23.67 13.27
N LYS A 483 -9.59 -24.81 12.81
CA LYS A 483 -9.86 -26.01 13.65
C LYS A 483 -8.61 -26.56 14.33
N ARG A 484 -7.45 -26.43 13.68
CA ARG A 484 -6.15 -26.84 14.24
C ARG A 484 -5.57 -25.82 15.21
N GLY A 485 -6.24 -24.72 15.45
CA GLY A 485 -5.76 -23.62 16.31
C GLY A 485 -4.61 -22.81 15.70
N GLN A 486 -4.45 -22.84 14.39
CA GLN A 486 -3.42 -22.09 13.67
C GLN A 486 -3.91 -20.67 13.30
N LEU A 487 -5.18 -20.55 12.93
CA LEU A 487 -5.84 -19.29 12.64
C LEU A 487 -6.85 -18.93 13.73
N ASP A 488 -7.19 -17.66 13.79
CA ASP A 488 -8.23 -17.14 14.67
C ASP A 488 -9.61 -17.52 14.14
N THR A 489 -10.28 -18.40 14.86
CA THR A 489 -11.58 -18.97 14.45
C THR A 489 -12.67 -17.92 14.32
N GLU A 490 -12.68 -16.91 15.20
CA GLU A 490 -13.69 -15.85 15.15
C GLU A 490 -13.41 -14.87 14.00
N LEU A 491 -12.15 -14.53 13.72
CA LEU A 491 -11.80 -13.73 12.55
C LEU A 491 -12.18 -14.45 11.26
N PHE A 492 -11.91 -15.74 11.16
CA PHE A 492 -12.31 -16.54 10.00
C PHE A 492 -13.83 -16.58 9.84
N LYS A 493 -14.59 -16.75 10.94
CA LYS A 493 -16.04 -16.72 10.93
C LYS A 493 -16.58 -15.39 10.41
N VAL A 494 -16.07 -14.26 10.91
CA VAL A 494 -16.46 -12.94 10.42
C VAL A 494 -16.10 -12.76 8.94
N PHE A 495 -14.92 -13.26 8.49
CA PHE A 495 -14.51 -13.23 7.09
C PHE A 495 -15.53 -13.90 6.17
N VAL A 496 -16.06 -15.04 6.59
CA VAL A 496 -17.07 -15.80 5.83
C VAL A 496 -18.46 -15.15 5.90
N GLU A 497 -18.94 -14.82 7.10
CA GLU A 497 -20.29 -14.28 7.33
C GLU A 497 -20.50 -12.91 6.68
N ALA A 498 -19.47 -12.08 6.66
CA ALA A 498 -19.49 -10.76 6.02
C ALA A 498 -19.17 -10.79 4.53
N ASP A 499 -18.94 -11.97 3.94
CA ASP A 499 -18.53 -12.16 2.54
C ASP A 499 -17.40 -11.19 2.13
N VAL A 500 -16.36 -11.12 2.97
CA VAL A 500 -15.24 -10.17 2.74
C VAL A 500 -14.59 -10.38 1.37
N ALA A 501 -14.60 -11.62 0.88
CA ALA A 501 -14.07 -11.97 -0.44
C ALA A 501 -14.81 -11.26 -1.60
N ALA A 502 -16.09 -10.93 -1.44
CA ALA A 502 -16.85 -10.18 -2.45
C ALA A 502 -16.30 -8.77 -2.70
N LYS A 503 -15.59 -8.17 -1.72
CA LYS A 503 -14.97 -6.85 -1.87
C LYS A 503 -13.92 -6.80 -2.98
N LEU A 504 -13.25 -7.93 -3.31
CA LEU A 504 -12.33 -8.02 -4.45
C LEU A 504 -13.01 -7.88 -5.82
N LYS A 505 -14.34 -8.08 -5.89
CA LYS A 505 -15.11 -7.93 -7.14
C LYS A 505 -15.56 -6.48 -7.37
N LEU A 506 -15.44 -5.64 -6.36
CA LEU A 506 -15.86 -4.24 -6.37
C LEU A 506 -14.68 -3.27 -6.51
N ALA A 507 -13.45 -3.75 -6.34
CA ALA A 507 -12.20 -3.03 -6.52
C ALA A 507 -11.56 -3.37 -7.87
#